data_bb7fafad4b58bd64581fb157d419b565
#
_entry.id   bb7fafad4b58bd64581fb157d419b565
#
_cell.length_a   1.000
_cell.length_b   1.000
_cell.length_c   1.000
_cell.angle_alpha   90.00
_cell.angle_beta   90.00
_cell.angle_gamma   90.00
#
_symmetry.space_group_name_H-M   'P 1'
#
loop_
_entity.id
_entity.type
_entity.pdbx_description
1 polymer ?
#
loop_
_entity_poly.entity_id
_entity_poly.type
_entity_poly.pdbx_seq_one_letter_code
_entity_poly.pdbx_strand_id
1 'polypeptide(L)'
;VKALAGTILGMQLVTHQTGPGGQPVRRLLIEDGADIKKELYAAMVVDRGTQRVVLMASADGGMDIEEVAAKTPERIHKVYIDPAKGLTDAQSDEIARAVGITDAMLPQARSMFGSLYRLFEETDASLAEINPLIVTGDGKLVALDAKLNFDANALFRHPDIVAMRDLDEEDPAEIEASKFDLS
;
A
#
# COMPACT_ATOMS: atom_id res chain seq x y z
N VAL A 1 15.87 3.61 -21.67
CA VAL A 1 14.50 3.26 -21.32
C VAL A 1 13.86 2.45 -22.44
N LYS A 2 13.65 3.00 -23.68
CA LYS A 2 12.95 2.32 -24.78
C LYS A 2 13.49 0.91 -25.11
N ALA A 3 14.81 0.74 -25.17
CA ALA A 3 15.42 -0.57 -25.45
C ALA A 3 15.11 -1.61 -24.35
N LEU A 4 15.28 -1.20 -23.07
CA LEU A 4 14.94 -2.07 -21.93
C LEU A 4 13.44 -2.39 -21.86
N ALA A 5 12.59 -1.42 -22.10
CA ALA A 5 11.15 -1.64 -22.17
C ALA A 5 10.78 -2.68 -23.25
N GLY A 6 11.44 -2.61 -24.43
CA GLY A 6 11.24 -3.59 -25.49
C GLY A 6 11.77 -5.00 -25.15
N THR A 7 12.75 -5.11 -24.27
CA THR A 7 13.25 -6.40 -23.79
C THR A 7 12.34 -7.00 -22.72
N ILE A 8 11.78 -6.16 -21.84
CA ILE A 8 10.97 -6.61 -20.70
C ILE A 8 9.54 -6.92 -21.14
N LEU A 9 8.96 -6.12 -22.06
CA LEU A 9 7.61 -6.35 -22.55
C LEU A 9 7.52 -7.68 -23.31
N GLY A 10 6.66 -8.56 -22.87
CA GLY A 10 6.47 -9.91 -23.43
C GLY A 10 7.42 -10.97 -22.87
N MET A 11 8.36 -10.61 -21.98
CA MET A 11 9.19 -11.63 -21.32
C MET A 11 8.39 -12.44 -20.30
N GLN A 12 8.84 -13.66 -20.03
CA GLN A 12 8.34 -14.45 -18.90
C GLN A 12 9.10 -14.03 -17.63
N LEU A 13 8.41 -13.33 -16.74
CA LEU A 13 9.00 -12.87 -15.47
C LEU A 13 8.90 -13.96 -14.42
N VAL A 14 10.03 -14.48 -13.97
CA VAL A 14 10.13 -15.50 -12.93
C VAL A 14 10.69 -14.86 -11.67
N THR A 15 9.88 -14.77 -10.63
CA THR A 15 10.24 -14.29 -9.29
C THR A 15 9.66 -15.21 -8.23
N HIS A 16 9.97 -14.95 -6.96
CA HIS A 16 9.32 -15.68 -5.85
C HIS A 16 7.81 -15.46 -5.80
N GLN A 17 7.31 -14.32 -6.33
CA GLN A 17 5.88 -14.01 -6.38
C GLN A 17 5.16 -14.69 -7.55
N THR A 18 5.82 -14.78 -8.72
CA THR A 18 5.22 -15.38 -9.92
C THR A 18 5.40 -16.90 -9.99
N GLY A 19 6.16 -17.47 -9.04
CA GLY A 19 6.46 -18.90 -9.01
C GLY A 19 7.35 -19.38 -10.17
N PRO A 20 7.65 -20.69 -10.25
CA PRO A 20 8.59 -21.25 -11.23
C PRO A 20 8.07 -21.19 -12.68
N GLY A 21 6.77 -21.10 -12.89
CA GLY A 21 6.17 -20.93 -14.22
C GLY A 21 6.33 -19.52 -14.76
N GLY A 22 6.51 -18.54 -13.88
CA GLY A 22 6.56 -17.12 -14.20
C GLY A 22 5.24 -16.58 -14.75
N GLN A 23 5.22 -15.26 -15.01
CA GLN A 23 4.10 -14.57 -15.63
C GLN A 23 4.57 -13.77 -16.85
N PRO A 24 3.81 -13.72 -17.95
CA PRO A 24 4.16 -12.92 -19.11
C PRO A 24 3.94 -11.43 -18.81
N VAL A 25 4.95 -10.61 -19.04
CA VAL A 25 4.84 -9.14 -18.86
C VAL A 25 4.02 -8.56 -20.01
N ARG A 26 2.78 -8.20 -19.75
CA ARG A 26 1.86 -7.65 -20.76
C ARG A 26 1.85 -6.14 -20.80
N ARG A 27 2.17 -5.48 -19.67
CA ARG A 27 2.19 -4.01 -19.52
C ARG A 27 3.42 -3.59 -18.75
N LEU A 28 3.88 -2.38 -19.00
CA LEU A 28 4.97 -1.72 -18.29
C LEU A 28 4.53 -0.34 -17.86
N LEU A 29 4.74 -0.01 -16.60
CA LEU A 29 4.72 1.36 -16.12
C LEU A 29 6.14 1.93 -16.25
N ILE A 30 6.26 3.11 -16.83
CA ILE A 30 7.51 3.84 -16.97
C ILE A 30 7.35 5.16 -16.25
N GLU A 31 8.13 5.34 -15.19
CA GLU A 31 8.11 6.53 -14.35
C GLU A 31 9.46 7.23 -14.35
N ASP A 32 9.46 8.50 -13.98
CA ASP A 32 10.71 9.22 -13.69
C ASP A 32 11.36 8.67 -12.42
N GLY A 33 12.68 8.60 -12.42
CA GLY A 33 13.42 8.17 -11.23
C GLY A 33 13.26 9.16 -10.08
N ALA A 34 13.00 8.65 -8.88
CA ALA A 34 12.91 9.48 -7.67
C ALA A 34 14.27 9.65 -7.00
N ASP A 35 14.60 10.87 -6.55
CA ASP A 35 15.77 11.13 -5.68
C ASP A 35 15.42 10.73 -4.23
N ILE A 36 15.54 9.45 -3.92
CA ILE A 36 15.16 8.88 -2.62
C ILE A 36 16.22 9.24 -1.57
N LYS A 37 15.80 9.95 -0.53
CA LYS A 37 16.62 10.25 0.66
C LYS A 37 16.30 9.36 1.83
N LYS A 38 15.02 8.95 1.95
CA LYS A 38 14.55 8.09 3.03
C LYS A 38 13.40 7.25 2.53
N GLU A 39 13.40 5.98 2.92
CA GLU A 39 12.30 5.06 2.70
C GLU A 39 11.58 4.82 4.02
N LEU A 40 10.27 4.94 4.00
CA LEU A 40 9.38 4.76 5.13
C LEU A 40 8.31 3.73 4.75
N TYR A 41 7.71 3.16 5.76
CA TYR A 41 6.51 2.34 5.64
C TYR A 41 5.30 3.09 6.18
N ALA A 42 4.14 3.00 5.53
CA ALA A 42 2.87 3.45 6.06
C ALA A 42 1.74 2.54 5.61
N ALA A 43 0.84 2.17 6.51
CA ALA A 43 -0.33 1.36 6.17
C ALA A 43 -1.54 1.65 7.07
N MET A 44 -2.73 1.39 6.50
CA MET A 44 -4.00 1.32 7.20
C MET A 44 -4.50 -0.11 7.21
N VAL A 45 -4.92 -0.59 8.39
CA VAL A 45 -5.53 -1.91 8.58
C VAL A 45 -6.63 -1.83 9.63
N VAL A 46 -7.52 -2.82 9.64
CA VAL A 46 -8.45 -3.01 10.75
C VAL A 46 -7.79 -3.87 11.83
N ASP A 47 -7.59 -3.33 13.01
CA ASP A 47 -7.25 -4.12 14.19
C ASP A 47 -8.51 -4.75 14.77
N ARG A 48 -8.63 -6.07 14.60
CA ARG A 48 -9.77 -6.85 15.08
C ARG A 48 -9.88 -6.87 16.61
N GLY A 49 -8.75 -6.74 17.31
CA GLY A 49 -8.71 -6.74 18.78
C GLY A 49 -9.37 -5.50 19.37
N THR A 50 -9.10 -4.34 18.80
CA THR A 50 -9.68 -3.05 19.23
C THR A 50 -10.90 -2.63 18.42
N GLN A 51 -11.21 -3.33 17.31
CA GLN A 51 -12.26 -3.00 16.35
C GLN A 51 -12.12 -1.56 15.81
N ARG A 52 -10.89 -1.17 15.51
CA ARG A 52 -10.57 0.18 15.00
C ARG A 52 -9.65 0.09 13.79
N VAL A 53 -9.74 1.10 12.95
CA VAL A 53 -8.72 1.34 11.94
C VAL A 53 -7.44 1.82 12.63
N VAL A 54 -6.31 1.29 12.20
CA VAL A 54 -4.99 1.62 12.72
C VAL A 54 -4.14 2.15 11.58
N LEU A 55 -3.59 3.35 11.75
CA LEU A 55 -2.47 3.82 10.95
C LEU A 55 -1.19 3.31 11.57
N MET A 56 -0.43 2.56 10.80
CA MET A 56 0.91 2.07 11.15
C MET A 56 1.96 2.77 10.31
N ALA A 57 3.11 3.06 10.89
CA ALA A 57 4.26 3.54 10.14
C ALA A 57 5.58 3.05 10.76
N SER A 58 6.60 2.90 9.91
CA SER A 58 7.96 2.57 10.31
C SER A 58 8.98 3.38 9.52
N ALA A 59 10.15 3.60 10.12
CA ALA A 59 11.32 4.14 9.44
C ALA A 59 12.03 3.08 8.57
N ASP A 60 11.58 1.82 8.58
CA ASP A 60 12.08 0.70 7.79
C ASP A 60 11.17 0.49 6.57
N GLY A 61 11.23 1.40 5.61
CA GLY A 61 10.55 1.25 4.33
C GLY A 61 11.33 0.40 3.33
N GLY A 62 10.64 -0.08 2.29
CA GLY A 62 11.25 -0.94 1.26
C GLY A 62 11.61 -2.34 1.76
N MET A 63 11.22 -2.71 2.97
CA MET A 63 11.45 -4.02 3.60
C MET A 63 10.12 -4.76 3.81
N ASP A 64 10.24 -6.06 4.02
CA ASP A 64 9.12 -6.90 4.46
C ASP A 64 8.72 -6.51 5.89
N ILE A 65 7.52 -5.95 6.04
CA ILE A 65 7.04 -5.43 7.33
C ILE A 65 6.77 -6.55 8.33
N GLU A 66 6.44 -7.76 7.87
CA GLU A 66 6.25 -8.93 8.71
C GLU A 66 7.58 -9.32 9.40
N GLU A 67 8.70 -9.16 8.69
CA GLU A 67 10.02 -9.38 9.26
C GLU A 67 10.35 -8.33 10.33
N VAL A 68 10.02 -7.05 10.07
CA VAL A 68 10.18 -5.97 11.05
C VAL A 68 9.31 -6.23 12.27
N ALA A 69 8.04 -6.63 12.07
CA ALA A 69 7.11 -6.95 13.15
C ALA A 69 7.57 -8.13 14.01
N ALA A 70 8.23 -9.12 13.42
CA ALA A 70 8.74 -10.29 14.13
C ALA A 70 10.03 -10.00 14.91
N LYS A 71 10.94 -9.20 14.36
CA LYS A 71 12.27 -8.95 14.93
C LYS A 71 12.36 -7.71 15.81
N THR A 72 11.67 -6.65 15.41
CA THR A 72 11.75 -5.31 16.01
C THR A 72 10.39 -4.62 16.05
N PRO A 73 9.38 -5.22 16.72
CA PRO A 73 8.00 -4.70 16.70
C PRO A 73 7.88 -3.26 17.24
N GLU A 74 8.81 -2.81 18.09
CA GLU A 74 8.91 -1.46 18.62
C GLU A 74 9.22 -0.40 17.56
N ARG A 75 9.68 -0.80 16.38
CA ARG A 75 9.93 0.10 15.23
C ARG A 75 8.67 0.39 14.42
N ILE A 76 7.58 -0.31 14.70
CA ILE A 76 6.29 -0.07 14.08
C ILE A 76 5.45 0.78 15.02
N HIS A 77 5.31 2.05 14.66
CA HIS A 77 4.47 2.99 15.38
C HIS A 77 3.02 2.85 14.95
N LYS A 78 2.08 2.96 15.90
CA LYS A 78 0.65 2.75 15.66
C LYS A 78 -0.19 3.84 16.29
N VAL A 79 -1.15 4.37 15.55
CA VAL A 79 -2.21 5.22 16.08
C VAL A 79 -3.57 4.59 15.76
N TYR A 80 -4.43 4.50 16.78
CA TYR A 80 -5.76 3.92 16.67
C TYR A 80 -6.76 5.04 16.39
N ILE A 81 -7.51 4.90 15.32
CA ILE A 81 -8.42 5.92 14.84
C ILE A 81 -9.81 5.68 15.47
N ASP A 82 -10.36 6.71 16.08
CA ASP A 82 -11.74 6.70 16.56
C ASP A 82 -12.68 6.89 15.36
N PRO A 83 -13.54 5.93 15.03
CA PRO A 83 -14.40 6.02 13.83
C PRO A 83 -15.37 7.20 13.89
N ALA A 84 -15.69 7.73 15.09
CA ALA A 84 -16.53 8.92 15.23
C ALA A 84 -15.81 10.24 14.92
N LYS A 85 -14.46 10.23 14.95
CA LYS A 85 -13.62 11.43 14.76
C LYS A 85 -12.80 11.38 13.48
N GLY A 86 -12.52 10.18 12.97
CA GLY A 86 -11.58 9.97 11.89
C GLY A 86 -10.13 10.21 12.33
N LEU A 87 -9.22 10.18 11.37
CA LEU A 87 -7.81 10.48 11.59
C LEU A 87 -7.62 11.99 11.82
N THR A 88 -7.08 12.34 12.98
CA THR A 88 -6.82 13.74 13.34
C THR A 88 -5.44 14.20 12.91
N ASP A 89 -5.26 15.52 12.72
CA ASP A 89 -3.94 16.12 12.45
C ASP A 89 -2.92 15.79 13.54
N ALA A 90 -3.34 15.78 14.81
CA ALA A 90 -2.46 15.45 15.92
C ALA A 90 -1.92 14.01 15.83
N GLN A 91 -2.75 13.05 15.46
CA GLN A 91 -2.35 11.67 15.25
C GLN A 91 -1.42 11.53 14.04
N SER A 92 -1.69 12.26 12.96
CA SER A 92 -0.82 12.31 11.78
C SER A 92 0.55 12.88 12.13
N ASP A 93 0.61 13.95 12.91
CA ASP A 93 1.85 14.57 13.38
C ASP A 93 2.65 13.64 14.31
N GLU A 94 1.96 12.97 15.24
CA GLU A 94 2.56 12.03 16.17
C GLU A 94 3.31 10.93 15.40
N ILE A 95 2.61 10.26 14.49
CA ILE A 95 3.20 9.14 13.75
C ILE A 95 4.26 9.61 12.75
N ALA A 96 4.08 10.78 12.12
CA ALA A 96 5.06 11.37 11.22
C ALA A 96 6.40 11.64 11.94
N ARG A 97 6.35 12.25 13.13
CA ARG A 97 7.55 12.49 13.94
C ARG A 97 8.21 11.20 14.40
N ALA A 98 7.42 10.20 14.79
CA ALA A 98 7.94 8.91 15.24
C ALA A 98 8.78 8.21 14.16
N VAL A 99 8.44 8.36 12.89
CA VAL A 99 9.24 7.82 11.77
C VAL A 99 10.26 8.83 11.22
N GLY A 100 10.46 9.97 11.92
CA GLY A 100 11.48 10.97 11.62
C GLY A 100 11.17 11.83 10.38
N ILE A 101 9.91 12.09 10.10
CA ILE A 101 9.47 13.18 9.21
C ILE A 101 9.65 14.50 9.97
N THR A 102 10.26 15.47 9.33
CA THR A 102 10.57 16.78 9.97
C THR A 102 9.31 17.64 10.12
N ASP A 103 9.33 18.57 11.07
CA ASP A 103 8.19 19.46 11.31
C ASP A 103 7.80 20.29 10.08
N ALA A 104 8.76 20.66 9.24
CA ALA A 104 8.50 21.35 7.97
C ALA A 104 7.65 20.54 6.99
N MET A 105 7.66 19.21 7.11
CA MET A 105 6.93 18.29 6.23
C MET A 105 5.60 17.82 6.83
N LEU A 106 5.25 18.19 8.06
CA LEU A 106 3.99 17.77 8.70
C LEU A 106 2.74 18.09 7.88
N PRO A 107 2.62 19.24 7.19
CA PRO A 107 1.48 19.48 6.32
C PRO A 107 1.33 18.44 5.19
N GLN A 108 2.46 17.98 4.62
CA GLN A 108 2.45 16.92 3.61
C GLN A 108 2.06 15.57 4.23
N ALA A 109 2.58 15.25 5.43
CA ALA A 109 2.25 14.03 6.15
C ALA A 109 0.75 13.95 6.49
N ARG A 110 0.16 15.04 6.99
CA ARG A 110 -1.29 15.14 7.24
C ARG A 110 -2.11 14.91 5.97
N SER A 111 -1.69 15.53 4.86
CA SER A 111 -2.35 15.33 3.57
C SER A 111 -2.24 13.88 3.09
N MET A 112 -1.06 13.27 3.20
CA MET A 112 -0.78 11.90 2.77
C MET A 112 -1.59 10.90 3.61
N PHE A 113 -1.46 10.94 4.93
CA PHE A 113 -2.16 10.01 5.84
C PHE A 113 -3.67 10.23 5.84
N GLY A 114 -4.12 11.49 5.75
CA GLY A 114 -5.54 11.81 5.63
C GLY A 114 -6.14 11.31 4.31
N SER A 115 -5.38 11.35 3.21
CA SER A 115 -5.82 10.79 1.94
C SER A 115 -5.82 9.26 1.96
N LEU A 116 -4.82 8.64 2.59
CA LEU A 116 -4.77 7.19 2.78
C LEU A 116 -5.96 6.69 3.64
N TYR A 117 -6.27 7.40 4.74
CA TYR A 117 -7.43 7.07 5.58
C TYR A 117 -8.73 7.20 4.81
N ARG A 118 -8.92 8.30 4.07
CA ARG A 118 -10.11 8.51 3.25
C ARG A 118 -10.26 7.45 2.17
N LEU A 119 -9.17 7.10 1.46
CA LEU A 119 -9.16 6.00 0.50
C LEU A 119 -9.58 4.69 1.17
N PHE A 120 -9.00 4.37 2.33
CA PHE A 120 -9.31 3.15 3.08
C PHE A 120 -10.80 3.04 3.41
N GLU A 121 -11.41 4.13 3.93
CA GLU A 121 -12.83 4.19 4.30
C GLU A 121 -13.75 4.18 3.07
N GLU A 122 -13.45 5.00 2.06
CA GLU A 122 -14.32 5.19 0.89
C GLU A 122 -14.34 3.97 -0.05
N THR A 123 -13.32 3.11 0.00
CA THR A 123 -13.21 1.92 -0.87
C THR A 123 -13.45 0.61 -0.13
N ASP A 124 -13.83 0.65 1.16
CA ASP A 124 -13.91 -0.54 2.00
C ASP A 124 -12.65 -1.41 1.93
N ALA A 125 -11.50 -0.76 1.97
CA ALA A 125 -10.24 -1.48 1.96
C ALA A 125 -10.05 -2.23 3.28
N SER A 126 -9.48 -3.42 3.21
CA SER A 126 -9.02 -4.21 4.36
C SER A 126 -7.55 -3.99 4.66
N LEU A 127 -6.80 -3.52 3.65
CA LEU A 127 -5.42 -3.07 3.71
C LEU A 127 -5.22 -1.92 2.72
N ALA A 128 -4.56 -0.87 3.14
CA ALA A 128 -3.97 0.13 2.24
C ALA A 128 -2.54 0.41 2.72
N GLU A 129 -1.56 -0.03 1.96
CA GLU A 129 -0.15 0.00 2.29
C GLU A 129 0.62 0.84 1.27
N ILE A 130 1.55 1.64 1.75
CA ILE A 130 2.56 2.35 0.95
C ILE A 130 3.93 1.86 1.39
N ASN A 131 4.63 1.14 0.51
CA ASN A 131 5.93 0.55 0.82
C ASN A 131 6.84 0.48 -0.43
N PRO A 132 7.76 1.47 -0.57
CA PRO A 132 8.04 2.53 0.38
C PRO A 132 7.20 3.82 0.18
N LEU A 133 6.93 4.50 1.28
CA LEU A 133 6.66 5.94 1.30
C LEU A 133 8.00 6.66 1.37
N ILE A 134 8.33 7.48 0.39
CA ILE A 134 9.65 8.09 0.31
C ILE A 134 9.67 9.57 0.68
N VAL A 135 10.80 9.99 1.25
CA VAL A 135 11.20 11.38 1.33
C VAL A 135 12.21 11.64 0.22
N THR A 136 11.90 12.58 -0.65
CA THR A 136 12.78 12.96 -1.76
C THR A 136 13.81 14.03 -1.35
N GLY A 137 14.85 14.22 -2.17
CA GLY A 137 15.88 15.21 -1.91
C GLY A 137 15.40 16.65 -1.91
N ASP A 138 14.31 16.95 -2.60
CA ASP A 138 13.65 18.25 -2.59
C ASP A 138 12.58 18.38 -1.47
N GLY A 139 12.52 17.42 -0.54
CA GLY A 139 11.68 17.48 0.65
C GLY A 139 10.20 17.20 0.40
N LYS A 140 9.89 16.33 -0.55
CA LYS A 140 8.51 15.85 -0.79
C LYS A 140 8.29 14.47 -0.19
N LEU A 141 7.04 14.19 0.23
CA LEU A 141 6.55 12.86 0.52
C LEU A 141 5.86 12.29 -0.73
N VAL A 142 6.32 11.12 -1.16
CA VAL A 142 5.78 10.46 -2.37
C VAL A 142 5.50 9.00 -2.05
N ALA A 143 4.32 8.53 -2.41
CA ALA A 143 4.01 7.10 -2.43
C ALA A 143 4.68 6.50 -3.68
N LEU A 144 5.71 5.69 -3.49
CA LEU A 144 6.45 5.09 -4.60
C LEU A 144 5.76 3.82 -5.07
N ASP A 145 5.31 3.00 -4.13
CA ASP A 145 4.53 1.80 -4.40
C ASP A 145 3.40 1.66 -3.37
N ALA A 146 2.27 1.11 -3.81
CA ALA A 146 1.12 0.92 -2.95
C ALA A 146 0.45 -0.43 -3.22
N LYS A 147 0.00 -1.07 -2.13
CA LYS A 147 -0.77 -2.31 -2.17
C LYS A 147 -2.10 -2.08 -1.48
N LEU A 148 -3.18 -2.42 -2.16
CA LEU A 148 -4.53 -2.32 -1.63
C LEU A 148 -5.23 -3.67 -1.68
N ASN A 149 -5.88 -4.03 -0.59
CA ASN A 149 -6.83 -5.15 -0.56
C ASN A 149 -8.20 -4.59 -0.18
N PHE A 150 -9.22 -5.01 -0.88
CA PHE A 150 -10.58 -4.57 -0.66
C PHE A 150 -11.39 -5.67 0.03
N ASP A 151 -12.42 -5.29 0.80
CA ASP A 151 -13.35 -6.26 1.36
C ASP A 151 -14.23 -6.83 0.23
N ALA A 152 -14.07 -8.10 -0.07
CA ALA A 152 -14.84 -8.79 -1.10
C ALA A 152 -16.37 -8.68 -0.86
N ASN A 153 -16.80 -8.63 0.41
CA ASN A 153 -18.21 -8.47 0.76
C ASN A 153 -18.77 -7.08 0.44
N ALA A 154 -17.91 -6.09 0.23
CA ALA A 154 -18.30 -4.72 -0.11
C ALA A 154 -18.20 -4.39 -1.60
N LEU A 155 -17.58 -5.26 -2.41
CA LEU A 155 -17.35 -5.01 -3.85
C LEU A 155 -18.62 -4.73 -4.66
N PHE A 156 -19.78 -5.21 -4.20
CA PHE A 156 -21.06 -4.93 -4.88
C PHE A 156 -21.38 -3.44 -4.97
N ARG A 157 -20.81 -2.61 -4.10
CA ARG A 157 -20.98 -1.15 -4.11
C ARG A 157 -19.80 -0.39 -4.74
N HIS A 158 -18.76 -1.11 -5.22
CA HIS A 158 -17.56 -0.57 -5.87
C HIS A 158 -17.36 -1.16 -7.27
N PRO A 159 -18.28 -0.88 -8.22
CA PRO A 159 -18.21 -1.44 -9.59
C PRO A 159 -16.98 -0.94 -10.35
N ASP A 160 -16.43 0.20 -10.02
CA ASP A 160 -15.18 0.75 -10.55
C ASP A 160 -13.97 -0.08 -10.12
N ILE A 161 -13.92 -0.54 -8.86
CA ILE A 161 -12.87 -1.44 -8.36
C ILE A 161 -13.00 -2.81 -9.02
N VAL A 162 -14.22 -3.36 -9.12
CA VAL A 162 -14.48 -4.62 -9.82
C VAL A 162 -14.01 -4.55 -11.27
N ALA A 163 -14.18 -3.42 -11.95
CA ALA A 163 -13.73 -3.23 -13.32
C ALA A 163 -12.20 -3.21 -13.49
N MET A 164 -11.43 -3.04 -12.42
CA MET A 164 -9.96 -3.13 -12.43
C MET A 164 -9.44 -4.56 -12.41
N ARG A 165 -10.32 -5.55 -12.19
CA ARG A 165 -9.98 -6.97 -12.13
C ARG A 165 -9.30 -7.41 -13.44
N ASP A 166 -8.14 -8.08 -13.32
CA ASP A 166 -7.40 -8.64 -14.45
C ASP A 166 -7.38 -10.16 -14.32
N LEU A 167 -8.28 -10.82 -15.04
CA LEU A 167 -8.45 -12.28 -15.01
C LEU A 167 -7.21 -13.04 -15.50
N ASP A 168 -6.33 -12.40 -16.25
CA ASP A 168 -5.08 -13.01 -16.70
C ASP A 168 -4.02 -13.13 -15.57
N GLU A 169 -4.20 -12.40 -14.47
CA GLU A 169 -3.31 -12.42 -13.30
C GLU A 169 -3.90 -13.25 -12.14
N GLU A 170 -5.14 -13.73 -12.26
CA GLU A 170 -5.82 -14.51 -11.22
C GLU A 170 -5.59 -16.01 -11.39
N ASP A 171 -5.71 -16.76 -10.27
CA ASP A 171 -5.70 -18.22 -10.31
C ASP A 171 -6.93 -18.74 -11.08
N PRO A 172 -6.74 -19.62 -12.08
CA PRO A 172 -7.86 -20.20 -12.82
C PRO A 172 -8.93 -20.89 -11.96
N ALA A 173 -8.54 -21.46 -10.81
CA ALA A 173 -9.48 -22.09 -9.87
C ALA A 173 -10.35 -21.04 -9.16
N GLU A 174 -9.78 -19.88 -8.80
CA GLU A 174 -10.51 -18.75 -8.22
C GLU A 174 -11.47 -18.13 -9.23
N ILE A 175 -11.03 -18.00 -10.50
CA ILE A 175 -11.89 -17.53 -11.60
C ILE A 175 -13.08 -18.48 -11.79
N GLU A 176 -12.84 -19.79 -11.75
CA GLU A 176 -13.92 -20.77 -11.89
C GLU A 176 -14.87 -20.74 -10.68
N ALA A 177 -14.35 -20.65 -9.46
CA ALA A 177 -15.13 -20.54 -8.24
C ALA A 177 -16.03 -19.27 -8.23
N SER A 178 -15.51 -18.15 -8.71
CA SER A 178 -16.26 -16.88 -8.76
C SER A 178 -17.50 -16.92 -9.63
N LYS A 179 -17.59 -17.84 -10.60
CA LYS A 179 -18.80 -18.04 -11.43
C LYS A 179 -19.99 -18.61 -10.64
N PHE A 180 -19.70 -19.15 -9.47
CA PHE A 180 -20.68 -19.76 -8.57
C PHE A 180 -20.81 -18.98 -7.25
N ASP A 181 -20.38 -17.72 -7.23
CA ASP A 181 -20.35 -16.87 -6.02
C ASP A 181 -19.56 -17.51 -4.85
N LEU A 182 -18.53 -18.30 -5.17
CA LEU A 182 -17.62 -18.91 -4.21
C LEU A 182 -16.30 -18.10 -4.17
N SER A 183 -15.72 -17.98 -2.96
CA SER A 183 -14.46 -17.30 -2.70
C SER A 183 -13.51 -18.18 -1.89
#